data_ba92625199586480530131b10cda3106
#
_entry.id   ba92625199586480530131b10cda3106
#
_cell.length_a   1.000
_cell.length_b   1.000
_cell.length_c   1.000
_cell.angle_alpha   90.00
_cell.angle_beta   90.00
_cell.angle_gamma   90.00
#
_symmetry.space_group_name_H-M   'P 1'
#
loop_
_entity.id
_entity.type
_entity.pdbx_description
1 polymer ?
#
loop_
_entity_poly.entity_id
_entity_poly.type
_entity_poly.pdbx_seq_one_letter_code
_entity_poly.pdbx_strand_id
1 'polypeptide(L)'
;MKWMIASDLHGSAFYCKKMIEAFERERADRLLLLGDLLYHGPRNDLPEGYAPKEVIPLLNGLKPALLCVRGNCDAEVDQMVLDFPILADYAVLPVSGRLVYATHGHMHNLKNLPPLAPGDILLHGHTHIPAWTEFGEGNLYLNPGSVSIPKEGSAHSYMTLEGETFLWKTLEGEVYRELEL
;
A
#
# COMPACT_ATOMS: atom_id res chain seq x y z
N MET A 1 6.36 -8.52 -14.91
CA MET A 1 6.38 -7.21 -14.19
C MET A 1 6.14 -7.49 -12.73
N LYS A 2 7.06 -7.08 -11.89
CA LYS A 2 6.96 -7.24 -10.42
C LYS A 2 6.50 -5.93 -9.78
N TRP A 3 5.46 -5.99 -8.99
CA TRP A 3 4.97 -4.90 -8.17
C TRP A 3 5.41 -5.07 -6.72
N MET A 4 5.83 -4.00 -6.09
CA MET A 4 5.80 -3.87 -4.64
C MET A 4 4.57 -3.04 -4.26
N ILE A 5 3.90 -3.42 -3.17
CA ILE A 5 2.66 -2.79 -2.71
C ILE A 5 2.84 -2.43 -1.23
N ALA A 6 2.70 -1.16 -0.89
CA ALA A 6 2.90 -0.64 0.45
C ALA A 6 1.82 0.38 0.82
N SER A 7 1.59 0.59 2.11
CA SER A 7 0.55 1.47 2.62
C SER A 7 0.92 2.11 3.96
N ASP A 8 0.26 3.21 4.27
CA ASP A 8 0.24 3.78 5.61
C ASP A 8 1.64 4.15 6.14
N LEU A 9 2.33 5.03 5.38
CA LEU A 9 3.67 5.54 5.67
C LEU A 9 3.67 6.66 6.74
N HIS A 10 2.60 7.46 6.76
CA HIS A 10 2.32 8.47 7.78
C HIS A 10 3.47 9.41 8.13
N GLY A 11 4.25 9.83 7.12
CA GLY A 11 5.31 10.82 7.27
C GLY A 11 6.59 10.35 7.95
N SER A 12 6.76 9.05 8.16
CA SER A 12 7.99 8.48 8.70
C SER A 12 9.10 8.46 7.65
N ALA A 13 10.10 9.31 7.79
CA ALA A 13 11.28 9.27 6.93
C ALA A 13 12.15 8.03 7.21
N PHE A 14 12.15 7.55 8.46
CA PHE A 14 12.85 6.33 8.84
C PHE A 14 12.31 5.11 8.08
N TYR A 15 11.00 4.89 8.15
CA TYR A 15 10.38 3.75 7.45
C TYR A 15 10.27 3.97 5.94
N CYS A 16 10.22 5.23 5.47
CA CYS A 16 10.30 5.52 4.03
C CYS A 16 11.61 5.03 3.43
N LYS A 17 12.75 5.30 4.11
CA LYS A 17 14.08 4.81 3.69
C LYS A 17 14.12 3.28 3.65
N LYS A 18 13.62 2.61 4.69
CA LYS A 18 13.53 1.13 4.73
C LYS A 18 12.63 0.56 3.62
N MET A 19 11.51 1.22 3.32
CA MET A 19 10.62 0.83 2.21
C MET A 19 11.34 0.95 0.86
N ILE A 20 12.13 2.00 0.66
CA ILE A 20 12.93 2.20 -0.56
C ILE A 20 14.01 1.11 -0.67
N GLU A 21 14.73 0.82 0.41
CA GLU A 21 15.70 -0.30 0.46
C GLU A 21 15.05 -1.65 0.12
N ALA A 22 13.82 -1.86 0.62
CA ALA A 22 13.04 -3.04 0.27
C ALA A 22 12.66 -3.06 -1.22
N PHE A 23 12.21 -1.94 -1.78
CA PHE A 23 11.88 -1.81 -3.20
C PHE A 23 13.09 -2.14 -4.10
N GLU A 24 14.27 -1.62 -3.76
CA GLU A 24 15.52 -1.89 -4.48
C GLU A 24 15.93 -3.38 -4.35
N ARG A 25 15.85 -3.93 -3.13
CA ARG A 25 16.15 -5.35 -2.85
C ARG A 25 15.26 -6.29 -3.64
N GLU A 26 13.95 -5.97 -3.73
CA GLU A 26 12.98 -6.74 -4.51
C GLU A 26 13.20 -6.61 -6.02
N ARG A 27 13.95 -5.62 -6.48
CA ARG A 27 14.09 -5.28 -7.91
C ARG A 27 12.71 -5.14 -8.57
N ALA A 28 11.76 -4.56 -7.84
CA ALA A 28 10.41 -4.39 -8.35
C ALA A 28 10.38 -3.32 -9.46
N ASP A 29 9.57 -3.56 -10.49
CA ASP A 29 9.42 -2.63 -11.61
C ASP A 29 8.59 -1.42 -11.24
N ARG A 30 7.63 -1.59 -10.31
CA ARG A 30 6.65 -0.58 -9.89
C ARG A 30 6.40 -0.67 -8.38
N LEU A 31 6.10 0.47 -7.78
CA LEU A 31 5.65 0.59 -6.39
C LEU A 31 4.23 1.18 -6.38
N LEU A 32 3.27 0.39 -5.89
CA LEU A 32 1.90 0.83 -5.64
C LEU A 32 1.80 1.27 -4.17
N LEU A 33 1.52 2.56 -3.95
CA LEU A 33 1.25 3.13 -2.65
C LEU A 33 -0.27 3.23 -2.43
N LEU A 34 -0.76 2.67 -1.35
CA LEU A 34 -2.19 2.65 -1.04
C LEU A 34 -2.63 3.84 -0.17
N GLY A 35 -1.85 4.93 -0.15
CA GLY A 35 -2.20 6.18 0.52
C GLY A 35 -1.64 6.34 1.94
N ASP A 36 -2.05 7.44 2.57
CA ASP A 36 -1.60 7.92 3.89
C ASP A 36 -0.08 8.15 3.94
N LEU A 37 0.39 9.09 3.07
CA LEU A 37 1.81 9.27 2.80
C LEU A 37 2.53 10.18 3.81
N LEU A 38 2.03 11.40 4.05
CA LEU A 38 2.77 12.45 4.76
C LEU A 38 2.24 12.75 6.16
N TYR A 39 0.92 12.72 6.37
CA TYR A 39 0.31 13.08 7.63
C TYR A 39 0.09 11.84 8.52
N HIS A 40 0.48 11.95 9.80
CA HIS A 40 0.33 10.83 10.75
C HIS A 40 -1.12 10.49 11.09
N GLY A 41 -2.07 11.43 10.87
CA GLY A 41 -3.46 11.28 11.26
C GLY A 41 -3.70 11.62 12.74
N PRO A 42 -4.87 12.21 13.09
CA PRO A 42 -5.10 12.75 14.44
C PRO A 42 -5.31 11.66 15.51
N ARG A 43 -5.47 10.41 15.10
CA ARG A 43 -5.74 9.27 16.00
C ARG A 43 -4.53 8.37 16.24
N ASN A 44 -3.43 8.62 15.53
CA ASN A 44 -2.21 7.84 15.67
C ASN A 44 -1.15 8.64 16.45
N ASP A 45 -0.32 7.94 17.20
CA ASP A 45 0.92 8.51 17.70
C ASP A 45 1.86 8.80 16.53
N LEU A 46 2.83 9.69 16.74
CA LEU A 46 3.86 9.95 15.73
C LEU A 46 4.69 8.69 15.48
N PRO A 47 4.84 8.24 14.24
CA PRO A 47 5.72 7.12 13.94
C PRO A 47 7.18 7.48 14.19
N GLU A 48 8.01 6.46 14.39
CA GLU A 48 9.45 6.63 14.48
C GLU A 48 10.00 7.40 13.27
N GLY A 49 10.83 8.40 13.50
CA GLY A 49 11.41 9.22 12.45
C GLY A 49 10.38 10.04 11.67
N TYR A 50 9.30 10.52 12.31
CA TYR A 50 8.33 11.40 11.67
C TYR A 50 8.99 12.69 11.18
N ALA A 51 9.14 12.80 9.88
CA ALA A 51 9.75 13.94 9.20
C ALA A 51 9.19 14.06 7.75
N PRO A 52 7.95 14.49 7.56
CA PRO A 52 7.30 14.49 6.24
C PRO A 52 8.07 15.32 5.21
N LYS A 53 8.77 16.38 5.63
CA LYS A 53 9.63 17.16 4.74
C LYS A 53 10.82 16.37 4.16
N GLU A 54 11.26 15.31 4.84
CA GLU A 54 12.27 14.39 4.31
C GLU A 54 11.64 13.30 3.42
N VAL A 55 10.40 12.90 3.69
CA VAL A 55 9.68 11.91 2.86
C VAL A 55 9.43 12.43 1.45
N ILE A 56 9.12 13.73 1.30
CA ILE A 56 8.81 14.35 0.01
C ILE A 56 9.90 14.08 -1.05
N PRO A 57 11.17 14.47 -0.86
CA PRO A 57 12.22 14.23 -1.86
C PRO A 57 12.51 12.73 -2.06
N LEU A 58 12.35 11.90 -1.04
CA LEU A 58 12.53 10.46 -1.15
C LEU A 58 11.51 9.84 -2.12
N LEU A 59 10.21 10.14 -1.95
CA LEU A 59 9.17 9.66 -2.86
C LEU A 59 9.27 10.30 -4.25
N ASN A 60 9.55 11.59 -4.36
CA ASN A 60 9.72 12.27 -5.64
C ASN A 60 10.87 11.66 -6.46
N GLY A 61 11.91 11.14 -5.81
CA GLY A 61 13.00 10.41 -6.46
C GLY A 61 12.55 9.12 -7.14
N LEU A 62 11.44 8.52 -6.70
CA LEU A 62 10.87 7.28 -7.25
C LEU A 62 9.72 7.52 -8.23
N LYS A 63 9.32 8.77 -8.51
CA LYS A 63 8.11 9.11 -9.28
C LYS A 63 7.87 8.31 -10.57
N PRO A 64 8.89 7.93 -11.37
CA PRO A 64 8.63 7.15 -12.59
C PRO A 64 8.15 5.73 -12.32
N ALA A 65 8.41 5.19 -11.13
CA ALA A 65 8.01 3.85 -10.71
C ALA A 65 6.72 3.83 -9.90
N LEU A 66 6.20 5.00 -9.44
CA LEU A 66 5.08 5.10 -8.52
C LEU A 66 3.72 5.07 -9.21
N LEU A 67 2.81 4.32 -8.60
CA LEU A 67 1.36 4.46 -8.73
C LEU A 67 0.82 4.66 -7.32
N CYS A 68 -0.09 5.61 -7.13
CA CYS A 68 -0.63 5.91 -5.81
C CYS A 68 -2.14 6.08 -5.84
N VAL A 69 -2.82 5.62 -4.81
CA VAL A 69 -4.22 5.93 -4.53
C VAL A 69 -4.33 6.77 -3.27
N ARG A 70 -5.39 7.58 -3.16
CA ARG A 70 -5.60 8.53 -2.09
C ARG A 70 -5.96 7.85 -0.77
N GLY A 71 -5.21 8.14 0.29
CA GLY A 71 -5.57 7.84 1.66
C GLY A 71 -6.50 8.90 2.28
N ASN A 72 -7.01 8.61 3.48
CA ASN A 72 -7.84 9.59 4.21
C ASN A 72 -7.03 10.74 4.82
N CYS A 73 -5.73 10.57 4.95
CA CYS A 73 -4.82 11.61 5.41
C CYS A 73 -4.16 12.39 4.27
N ASP A 74 -4.36 12.00 3.00
CA ASP A 74 -3.79 12.68 1.85
C ASP A 74 -4.71 13.80 1.37
N ALA A 75 -4.15 14.99 1.19
CA ALA A 75 -4.88 16.19 0.82
C ALA A 75 -4.29 16.87 -0.42
N GLU A 76 -5.05 17.82 -0.97
CA GLU A 76 -4.61 18.64 -2.11
C GLU A 76 -3.30 19.39 -1.82
N VAL A 77 -3.04 19.76 -0.56
CA VAL A 77 -1.79 20.40 -0.15
C VAL A 77 -0.59 19.45 -0.27
N ASP A 78 -0.79 18.15 -0.06
CA ASP A 78 0.27 17.15 -0.23
C ASP A 78 0.59 16.95 -1.71
N GLN A 79 -0.44 17.00 -2.58
CA GLN A 79 -0.23 16.96 -4.03
C GLN A 79 0.59 18.14 -4.56
N MET A 80 0.62 19.29 -3.87
CA MET A 80 1.44 20.44 -4.28
C MET A 80 2.95 20.21 -4.12
N VAL A 81 3.35 19.22 -3.32
CA VAL A 81 4.75 18.93 -3.00
C VAL A 81 5.22 17.55 -3.49
N LEU A 82 4.28 16.71 -3.92
CA LEU A 82 4.58 15.39 -4.50
C LEU A 82 4.44 15.43 -6.03
N ASP A 83 5.50 15.05 -6.73
CA ASP A 83 5.64 15.14 -8.20
C ASP A 83 4.94 13.99 -8.97
N PHE A 84 4.09 13.23 -8.32
CA PHE A 84 3.30 12.14 -8.89
C PHE A 84 1.85 12.22 -8.38
N PRO A 85 0.85 11.72 -9.13
CA PRO A 85 -0.55 11.78 -8.70
C PRO A 85 -0.80 10.97 -7.42
N ILE A 86 -1.45 11.59 -6.42
CA ILE A 86 -1.79 10.95 -5.14
C ILE A 86 -3.30 10.99 -4.81
N LEU A 87 -4.11 11.65 -5.64
CA LEU A 87 -5.53 11.90 -5.34
C LEU A 87 -6.50 10.98 -6.09
N ALA A 88 -6.02 9.90 -6.69
CA ALA A 88 -6.88 8.90 -7.32
C ALA A 88 -7.60 8.07 -6.25
N ASP A 89 -8.93 8.00 -6.29
CA ASP A 89 -9.72 7.26 -5.30
C ASP A 89 -9.46 5.74 -5.38
N TYR A 90 -9.09 5.25 -6.57
CA TYR A 90 -8.76 3.85 -6.82
C TYR A 90 -7.84 3.69 -8.04
N ALA A 91 -7.25 2.51 -8.14
CA ALA A 91 -6.58 2.01 -9.33
C ALA A 91 -7.04 0.58 -9.63
N VAL A 92 -7.01 0.18 -10.89
CA VAL A 92 -7.37 -1.19 -11.29
C VAL A 92 -6.20 -1.83 -12.01
N LEU A 93 -5.77 -3.00 -11.53
CA LEU A 93 -4.71 -3.79 -12.13
C LEU A 93 -5.27 -5.12 -12.64
N PRO A 94 -5.08 -5.46 -13.93
CA PRO A 94 -5.43 -6.79 -14.44
C PRO A 94 -4.38 -7.82 -14.00
N VAL A 95 -4.83 -8.91 -13.37
CA VAL A 95 -3.97 -10.03 -12.91
C VAL A 95 -4.69 -11.34 -13.22
N SER A 96 -4.14 -12.16 -14.10
CA SER A 96 -4.62 -13.52 -14.39
C SER A 96 -6.13 -13.63 -14.67
N GLY A 97 -6.65 -12.70 -15.46
CA GLY A 97 -8.06 -12.67 -15.83
C GLY A 97 -8.99 -12.11 -14.75
N ARG A 98 -8.48 -11.69 -13.61
CA ARG A 98 -9.19 -10.98 -12.54
C ARG A 98 -8.80 -9.51 -12.52
N LEU A 99 -9.62 -8.66 -11.92
CA LEU A 99 -9.26 -7.29 -11.61
C LEU A 99 -8.89 -7.15 -10.14
N VAL A 100 -7.74 -6.54 -9.88
CA VAL A 100 -7.37 -6.06 -8.54
C VAL A 100 -7.84 -4.63 -8.42
N TYR A 101 -8.85 -4.40 -7.60
CA TYR A 101 -9.34 -3.07 -7.27
C TYR A 101 -8.56 -2.55 -6.07
N ALA A 102 -7.57 -1.71 -6.34
CA ALA A 102 -6.70 -1.11 -5.34
C ALA A 102 -7.28 0.23 -4.86
N THR A 103 -7.47 0.37 -3.56
CA THR A 103 -7.95 1.59 -2.90
C THR A 103 -7.25 1.75 -1.56
N HIS A 104 -7.49 2.83 -0.83
CA HIS A 104 -6.95 2.96 0.52
C HIS A 104 -7.74 2.14 1.55
N GLY A 105 -9.07 2.08 1.45
CA GLY A 105 -9.92 1.35 2.38
C GLY A 105 -10.87 2.21 3.22
N HIS A 106 -10.69 3.53 3.25
CA HIS A 106 -11.57 4.43 4.01
C HIS A 106 -12.94 4.65 3.34
N MET A 107 -13.01 4.58 2.01
CA MET A 107 -14.25 4.69 1.24
C MET A 107 -14.74 3.32 0.79
N HIS A 108 -13.90 2.59 0.05
CA HIS A 108 -14.21 1.24 -0.43
C HIS A 108 -13.48 0.21 0.42
N ASN A 109 -14.23 -0.73 0.99
CA ASN A 109 -13.77 -1.79 1.89
C ASN A 109 -14.81 -2.92 1.93
N LEU A 110 -14.64 -3.93 2.78
CA LEU A 110 -15.58 -5.06 2.90
C LEU A 110 -17.02 -4.68 3.30
N LYS A 111 -17.23 -3.48 3.89
CA LYS A 111 -18.55 -2.98 4.26
C LYS A 111 -19.18 -2.09 3.17
N ASN A 112 -18.37 -1.56 2.28
CA ASN A 112 -18.77 -0.72 1.16
C ASN A 112 -17.97 -1.12 -0.08
N LEU A 113 -18.35 -2.22 -0.71
CA LEU A 113 -17.63 -2.80 -1.84
C LEU A 113 -17.68 -1.90 -3.08
N PRO A 114 -16.56 -1.77 -3.80
CA PRO A 114 -16.60 -1.27 -5.18
C PRO A 114 -17.30 -2.28 -6.10
N PRO A 115 -17.57 -1.94 -7.37
CA PRO A 115 -18.20 -2.86 -8.32
C PRO A 115 -17.24 -3.98 -8.73
N LEU A 116 -17.19 -5.06 -7.93
CA LEU A 116 -16.38 -6.25 -8.18
C LEU A 116 -17.21 -7.32 -8.89
N ALA A 117 -16.63 -7.97 -9.88
CA ALA A 117 -17.15 -9.22 -10.42
C ALA A 117 -16.74 -10.42 -9.52
N PRO A 118 -17.42 -11.57 -9.64
CA PRO A 118 -16.99 -12.80 -8.98
C PRO A 118 -15.51 -13.11 -9.27
N GLY A 119 -14.75 -13.41 -8.23
CA GLY A 119 -13.33 -13.71 -8.33
C GLY A 119 -12.40 -12.49 -8.35
N ASP A 120 -12.89 -11.26 -8.47
CA ASP A 120 -12.05 -10.05 -8.38
C ASP A 120 -11.46 -9.85 -6.97
N ILE A 121 -10.44 -9.03 -6.90
CA ILE A 121 -9.64 -8.80 -5.70
C ILE A 121 -9.83 -7.37 -5.20
N LEU A 122 -10.21 -7.22 -3.94
CA LEU A 122 -10.15 -5.95 -3.22
C LEU A 122 -8.82 -5.84 -2.50
N LEU A 123 -8.02 -4.85 -2.86
CA LEU A 123 -6.73 -4.55 -2.24
C LEU A 123 -6.79 -3.20 -1.55
N HIS A 124 -6.57 -3.15 -0.23
CA HIS A 124 -6.51 -1.87 0.48
C HIS A 124 -5.66 -1.91 1.76
N GLY A 125 -5.19 -0.75 2.24
CA GLY A 125 -4.50 -0.51 3.50
C GLY A 125 -5.44 -0.08 4.63
N HIS A 126 -5.21 1.11 5.19
CA HIS A 126 -6.04 1.82 6.17
C HIS A 126 -6.19 1.17 7.54
N THR A 127 -6.36 -0.14 7.62
CA THR A 127 -6.51 -0.86 8.90
C THR A 127 -5.18 -1.02 9.62
N HIS A 128 -4.07 -0.93 8.90
CA HIS A 128 -2.70 -1.22 9.34
C HIS A 128 -2.48 -2.69 9.75
N ILE A 129 -3.37 -3.57 9.35
CA ILE A 129 -3.35 -5.00 9.69
C ILE A 129 -3.28 -5.79 8.39
N PRO A 130 -2.27 -6.65 8.20
CA PRO A 130 -2.18 -7.52 7.03
C PRO A 130 -3.40 -8.44 6.93
N ALA A 131 -3.90 -8.65 5.70
CA ALA A 131 -5.04 -9.54 5.46
C ALA A 131 -4.94 -10.30 4.13
N TRP A 132 -5.55 -11.49 4.12
CA TRP A 132 -5.73 -12.39 2.96
C TRP A 132 -6.99 -13.23 3.19
N THR A 133 -8.14 -12.66 2.91
CA THR A 133 -9.44 -13.25 3.29
C THR A 133 -10.31 -13.43 2.06
N GLU A 134 -10.92 -14.60 1.92
CA GLU A 134 -11.96 -14.82 0.91
C GLU A 134 -13.30 -14.23 1.37
N PHE A 135 -14.07 -13.71 0.40
CA PHE A 135 -15.42 -13.23 0.62
C PHE A 135 -16.26 -13.36 -0.66
N GLY A 136 -17.57 -13.20 -0.53
CA GLY A 136 -18.49 -13.17 -1.66
C GLY A 136 -18.41 -14.42 -2.53
N GLU A 137 -18.28 -14.26 -3.84
CA GLU A 137 -18.26 -15.33 -4.84
C GLU A 137 -16.83 -15.59 -5.35
N GLY A 138 -15.96 -16.04 -4.44
CA GLY A 138 -14.54 -16.30 -4.73
C GLY A 138 -13.68 -15.02 -4.82
N ASN A 139 -14.18 -13.91 -4.32
CA ASN A 139 -13.43 -12.67 -4.20
C ASN A 139 -12.40 -12.75 -3.08
N LEU A 140 -11.31 -12.00 -3.21
CA LEU A 140 -10.26 -11.90 -2.20
C LEU A 140 -10.15 -10.48 -1.66
N TYR A 141 -9.98 -10.36 -0.35
CA TYR A 141 -9.53 -9.14 0.30
C TYR A 141 -8.07 -9.28 0.70
N LEU A 142 -7.22 -8.39 0.21
CA LEU A 142 -5.79 -8.36 0.50
C LEU A 142 -5.40 -7.02 1.12
N ASN A 143 -4.49 -7.05 2.10
CA ASN A 143 -3.95 -5.85 2.76
C ASN A 143 -2.46 -6.04 3.07
N PRO A 144 -1.59 -5.11 2.67
CA PRO A 144 -0.15 -5.19 2.94
C PRO A 144 0.22 -4.96 4.41
N GLY A 145 -0.70 -4.48 5.26
CA GLY A 145 -0.38 -3.92 6.56
C GLY A 145 0.08 -2.47 6.47
N SER A 146 0.84 -2.01 7.44
CA SER A 146 1.42 -0.66 7.45
C SER A 146 2.94 -0.71 7.44
N VAL A 147 3.54 0.19 6.66
CA VAL A 147 5.00 0.39 6.65
C VAL A 147 5.50 0.97 7.98
N SER A 148 4.77 1.92 8.58
CA SER A 148 5.28 2.70 9.71
C SER A 148 4.53 2.51 11.03
N ILE A 149 3.23 2.18 11.00
CA ILE A 149 2.38 2.08 12.20
C ILE A 149 1.56 0.77 12.14
N PRO A 150 2.20 -0.40 12.16
CA PRO A 150 1.48 -1.67 12.20
C PRO A 150 0.63 -1.79 13.47
N LYS A 151 -0.50 -2.48 13.37
CA LYS A 151 -1.43 -2.72 14.49
C LYS A 151 -1.54 -4.20 14.81
N GLU A 152 -2.11 -4.50 15.99
CA GLU A 152 -2.36 -5.85 16.49
C GLU A 152 -1.10 -6.74 16.54
N GLY A 153 0.08 -6.13 16.77
CA GLY A 153 1.35 -6.86 16.84
C GLY A 153 1.86 -7.37 15.49
N SER A 154 1.29 -6.89 14.36
CA SER A 154 1.81 -7.22 13.03
C SER A 154 3.17 -6.55 12.77
N ALA A 155 3.92 -7.10 11.84
CA ALA A 155 5.20 -6.54 11.43
C ALA A 155 5.04 -5.27 10.58
N HIS A 156 6.08 -4.43 10.53
CA HIS A 156 6.25 -3.44 9.47
C HIS A 156 6.39 -4.18 8.13
N SER A 157 5.45 -4.00 7.23
CA SER A 157 5.29 -4.93 6.11
C SER A 157 4.90 -4.27 4.79
N TYR A 158 5.10 -5.02 3.74
CA TYR A 158 4.67 -4.75 2.38
C TYR A 158 4.29 -6.06 1.70
N MET A 159 3.74 -5.95 0.49
CA MET A 159 3.49 -7.10 -0.38
C MET A 159 4.29 -6.98 -1.66
N THR A 160 4.54 -8.12 -2.31
CA THR A 160 4.92 -8.16 -3.73
C THR A 160 3.89 -8.95 -4.53
N LEU A 161 3.74 -8.57 -5.80
CA LEU A 161 2.98 -9.30 -6.80
C LEU A 161 3.86 -9.55 -8.01
N GLU A 162 4.05 -10.82 -8.36
CA GLU A 162 4.76 -11.22 -9.57
C GLU A 162 4.02 -12.40 -10.22
N GLY A 163 3.61 -12.21 -11.49
CA GLY A 163 2.74 -13.18 -12.15
C GLY A 163 1.38 -13.28 -11.44
N GLU A 164 1.11 -14.41 -10.79
CA GLU A 164 -0.10 -14.75 -10.05
C GLU A 164 0.14 -14.83 -8.53
N THR A 165 1.40 -14.61 -8.09
CA THR A 165 1.80 -14.84 -6.70
C THR A 165 1.89 -13.53 -5.92
N PHE A 166 1.17 -13.47 -4.81
CA PHE A 166 1.28 -12.44 -3.79
C PHE A 166 2.11 -12.96 -2.62
N LEU A 167 3.11 -12.16 -2.20
CA LEU A 167 3.90 -12.44 -1.01
C LEU A 167 3.76 -11.29 -0.02
N TRP A 168 3.49 -11.59 1.26
CA TRP A 168 3.59 -10.63 2.36
C TRP A 168 4.97 -10.77 3.00
N LYS A 169 5.63 -9.65 3.17
CA LYS A 169 7.01 -9.59 3.67
C LYS A 169 7.19 -8.52 4.74
N THR A 170 8.07 -8.80 5.69
CA THR A 170 8.58 -7.75 6.58
C THR A 170 9.46 -6.76 5.80
N LEU A 171 9.69 -5.57 6.35
CA LEU A 171 10.61 -4.60 5.71
C LEU A 171 12.04 -5.14 5.58
N GLU A 172 12.43 -6.13 6.38
CA GLU A 172 13.71 -6.85 6.27
C GLU A 172 13.72 -7.88 5.13
N GLY A 173 12.55 -8.18 4.53
CA GLY A 173 12.40 -9.08 3.36
C GLY A 173 12.03 -10.51 3.71
N GLU A 174 11.73 -10.81 4.98
CA GLU A 174 11.25 -12.12 5.40
C GLU A 174 9.82 -12.35 4.90
N VAL A 175 9.60 -13.44 4.15
CA VAL A 175 8.28 -13.86 3.69
C VAL A 175 7.55 -14.56 4.83
N TYR A 176 6.38 -14.06 5.22
CA TYR A 176 5.54 -14.70 6.25
C TYR A 176 4.21 -15.20 5.72
N ARG A 177 3.84 -14.85 4.50
CA ARG A 177 2.65 -15.36 3.82
C ARG A 177 2.83 -15.36 2.31
N GLU A 178 2.32 -16.40 1.66
CA GLU A 178 2.22 -16.55 0.20
C GLU A 178 0.80 -16.90 -0.19
N LEU A 179 0.33 -16.37 -1.31
CA LEU A 179 -0.95 -16.68 -1.94
C LEU A 179 -0.76 -16.69 -3.46
N GLU A 180 -1.10 -17.81 -4.07
CA GLU A 180 -1.17 -17.99 -5.52
C GLU A 180 -2.64 -17.97 -5.95
N LEU A 181 -2.97 -17.27 -7.07
CA LEU A 181 -4.33 -17.07 -7.57
C LEU A 181 -4.87 -18.26 -8.37
#